data_509d288fea50eb552a485553dc81620b
#
_entry.id   509d288fea50eb552a485553dc81620b
#
_cell.length_a   1.000
_cell.length_b   1.000
_cell.length_c   1.000
_cell.angle_alpha   90.00
_cell.angle_beta   90.00
_cell.angle_gamma   90.00
#
_symmetry.space_group_name_H-M   'P 1'
#
loop_
_entity.id
_entity.type
_entity.pdbx_description
1 polymer ?
#
loop_
_entity_poly.entity_id
_entity_poly.type
_entity_poly.pdbx_seq_one_letter_code
_entity_poly.pdbx_strand_id
1 'polypeptide(L)'
;MASPFPEPLTDADYHSFSPARAKIGQLLFYDKILSGNRNISCGTCHHHRFGGADGLSLGIGEGGVGVGPARHAGTGDSRIKKRVPRNASALWNLGAKAFTVLFHDGRLAIADDFDNGFNTPAEEWLPHGLETVLGTQAIFPMTAQFEMAGNPKENEVAGALHDRIDAVWPILAKRVRVIPEYGKMFVETFDGVDSPEDVTISHIGEALAAFIALEFRSNDSPFDDFLGGSEAALTPRQRDGAALFYGKAGCAECHSGPLLTDQKFHALAVPPFGPGRTRRFDPYTRDVGRMGETDDLADAYRFRTPSLRNVALTAPYGHNGAYPTLEGIIRHHLDPLAALDRWRPDMANLPAAPWLEAIDFIVWDDRLEMERFRRRVDITPRKLTDDEVAALVDFMDALSGRSAQSLPLGIPDRVPSGLPVDR
;
A
#
# COMPACT_ATOMS: atom_id res chain seq x y z
N MET A 1 26.60 12.93 -23.32
CA MET A 1 25.64 13.33 -22.26
C MET A 1 25.25 12.06 -21.55
N ALA A 2 25.13 12.06 -20.21
CA ALA A 2 24.59 10.90 -19.49
C ALA A 2 23.15 10.63 -19.95
N SER A 3 22.75 9.36 -19.98
CA SER A 3 21.36 8.98 -20.25
C SER A 3 20.42 9.65 -19.25
N PRO A 4 19.26 10.19 -19.65
CA PRO A 4 18.28 10.68 -18.70
C PRO A 4 17.58 9.54 -17.95
N PHE A 5 17.74 8.29 -18.41
CA PHE A 5 17.11 7.10 -17.86
C PHE A 5 17.91 6.50 -16.69
N PRO A 6 17.26 5.87 -15.72
CA PRO A 6 17.93 5.18 -14.63
C PRO A 6 18.65 3.91 -15.11
N GLU A 7 19.54 3.38 -14.27
CA GLU A 7 20.07 2.03 -14.45
C GLU A 7 18.97 0.98 -14.26
N PRO A 8 19.04 -0.17 -14.96
CA PRO A 8 18.07 -1.25 -14.80
C PRO A 8 18.16 -1.88 -13.40
N LEU A 9 17.02 -2.34 -12.89
CA LEU A 9 16.98 -3.13 -11.65
C LEU A 9 17.63 -4.50 -11.86
N THR A 10 18.44 -4.91 -10.89
CA THR A 10 19.13 -6.20 -10.85
C THR A 10 18.80 -6.97 -9.58
N ASP A 11 19.22 -8.23 -9.48
CA ASP A 11 19.07 -9.04 -8.27
C ASP A 11 19.78 -8.42 -7.05
N ALA A 12 20.87 -7.68 -7.28
CA ALA A 12 21.63 -7.01 -6.24
C ALA A 12 20.85 -5.90 -5.52
N ASP A 13 19.82 -5.35 -6.16
CA ASP A 13 18.99 -4.28 -5.63
C ASP A 13 17.95 -4.78 -4.62
N TYR A 14 17.78 -6.09 -4.49
CA TYR A 14 16.79 -6.70 -3.60
C TYR A 14 17.43 -7.37 -2.39
N HIS A 15 16.69 -7.40 -1.29
CA HIS A 15 17.01 -8.27 -0.16
C HIS A 15 16.88 -9.74 -0.58
N SER A 16 17.72 -10.60 -0.04
CA SER A 16 17.62 -12.04 -0.24
C SER A 16 16.63 -12.63 0.76
N PHE A 17 15.60 -13.29 0.26
CA PHE A 17 14.60 -13.95 1.08
C PHE A 17 14.59 -15.46 0.84
N SER A 18 14.36 -16.24 1.91
CA SER A 18 14.21 -17.68 1.82
C SER A 18 12.88 -18.06 1.15
N PRO A 19 12.90 -18.93 0.10
CA PRO A 19 11.66 -19.46 -0.47
C PRO A 19 10.80 -20.23 0.54
N ALA A 20 11.42 -20.85 1.54
CA ALA A 20 10.69 -21.53 2.61
C ALA A 20 9.93 -20.53 3.50
N ARG A 21 10.58 -19.41 3.91
CA ARG A 21 9.90 -18.30 4.60
C ARG A 21 8.76 -17.74 3.74
N ALA A 22 8.98 -17.55 2.45
CA ALA A 22 7.94 -17.05 1.53
C ALA A 22 6.74 -18.01 1.42
N LYS A 23 6.95 -19.30 1.49
CA LYS A 23 5.86 -20.27 1.51
C LYS A 23 4.99 -20.16 2.77
N ILE A 24 5.59 -19.95 3.93
CA ILE A 24 4.85 -19.65 5.16
C ILE A 24 4.08 -18.34 5.00
N GLY A 25 4.75 -17.30 4.48
CA GLY A 25 4.16 -16.00 4.24
C GLY A 25 2.97 -16.05 3.27
N GLN A 26 3.04 -16.85 2.19
CA GLN A 26 1.91 -17.07 1.28
C GLN A 26 0.68 -17.58 2.02
N LEU A 27 0.85 -18.60 2.85
CA LEU A 27 -0.27 -19.17 3.60
C LEU A 27 -0.85 -18.15 4.57
N LEU A 28 0.00 -17.44 5.33
CA LEU A 28 -0.41 -16.41 6.29
C LEU A 28 -1.07 -15.19 5.63
N PHE A 29 -0.60 -14.79 4.45
CA PHE A 29 -1.15 -13.66 3.70
C PHE A 29 -2.61 -13.88 3.28
N TYR A 30 -2.99 -15.14 3.05
CA TYR A 30 -4.35 -15.53 2.72
C TYR A 30 -5.13 -16.13 3.91
N ASP A 31 -4.48 -16.32 5.06
CA ASP A 31 -5.13 -16.88 6.25
C ASP A 31 -5.79 -15.78 7.09
N LYS A 32 -7.09 -15.88 7.26
CA LYS A 32 -7.88 -14.96 8.09
C LYS A 32 -7.59 -15.06 9.60
N ILE A 33 -6.74 -16.01 10.00
CA ILE A 33 -6.34 -16.21 11.41
C ILE A 33 -5.67 -14.97 12.01
N LEU A 34 -5.05 -14.11 11.16
CA LEU A 34 -4.37 -12.90 11.56
C LEU A 34 -5.30 -11.69 11.78
N SER A 35 -6.61 -11.83 11.53
CA SER A 35 -7.58 -10.78 11.84
C SER A 35 -8.34 -11.05 13.13
N GLY A 36 -8.86 -10.02 13.77
CA GLY A 36 -9.56 -10.11 15.04
C GLY A 36 -10.72 -11.10 14.97
N ASN A 37 -11.64 -10.91 14.06
CA ASN A 37 -12.83 -11.74 13.85
C ASN A 37 -12.61 -12.93 12.88
N ARG A 38 -11.40 -13.17 12.42
CA ARG A 38 -11.03 -14.26 11.49
C ARG A 38 -11.86 -14.26 10.19
N ASN A 39 -12.16 -13.09 9.66
CA ASN A 39 -13.02 -12.90 8.49
C ASN A 39 -12.38 -12.11 7.35
N ILE A 40 -11.16 -11.57 7.56
CA ILE A 40 -10.38 -10.82 6.57
C ILE A 40 -8.90 -11.24 6.63
N SER A 41 -8.21 -11.22 5.49
CA SER A 41 -6.78 -11.49 5.36
C SER A 41 -6.08 -10.38 4.58
N CYS A 42 -4.74 -10.37 4.52
CA CYS A 42 -4.00 -9.44 3.67
C CYS A 42 -4.44 -9.57 2.20
N GLY A 43 -4.61 -10.81 1.72
CA GLY A 43 -5.08 -11.11 0.37
C GLY A 43 -6.51 -10.66 0.06
N THR A 44 -7.30 -10.25 1.05
CA THR A 44 -8.63 -9.68 0.81
C THR A 44 -8.54 -8.29 0.18
N CYS A 45 -7.58 -7.46 0.62
CA CYS A 45 -7.35 -6.09 0.13
C CYS A 45 -6.17 -5.99 -0.84
N HIS A 46 -5.23 -6.95 -0.78
CA HIS A 46 -4.08 -7.04 -1.69
C HIS A 46 -4.18 -8.29 -2.56
N HIS A 47 -5.24 -8.35 -3.35
CA HIS A 47 -5.60 -9.56 -4.06
C HIS A 47 -4.86 -9.68 -5.40
N HIS A 48 -4.38 -10.88 -5.74
CA HIS A 48 -3.64 -11.17 -6.97
C HIS A 48 -4.37 -10.75 -8.24
N ARG A 49 -5.70 -10.97 -8.31
CA ARG A 49 -6.52 -10.61 -9.50
C ARG A 49 -6.56 -9.11 -9.78
N PHE A 50 -6.20 -8.28 -8.82
CA PHE A 50 -6.23 -6.81 -8.92
C PHE A 50 -4.83 -6.22 -8.75
N GLY A 51 -3.79 -6.95 -9.18
CA GLY A 51 -2.41 -6.47 -9.13
C GLY A 51 -1.86 -6.27 -7.72
N GLY A 52 -2.38 -6.97 -6.72
CA GLY A 52 -1.99 -6.78 -5.31
C GLY A 52 -2.64 -5.55 -4.66
N ALA A 53 -3.75 -5.06 -5.22
CA ALA A 53 -4.63 -4.02 -4.68
C ALA A 53 -6.06 -4.57 -4.53
N ASP A 54 -7.06 -3.71 -4.31
CA ASP A 54 -8.47 -4.11 -4.22
C ASP A 54 -9.40 -3.48 -5.27
N GLY A 55 -8.88 -2.56 -6.09
CA GLY A 55 -9.67 -1.87 -7.11
C GLY A 55 -10.70 -0.87 -6.56
N LEU A 56 -10.63 -0.55 -5.27
CA LEU A 56 -11.51 0.41 -4.60
C LEU A 56 -10.75 1.72 -4.28
N SER A 57 -11.47 2.83 -4.25
CA SER A 57 -10.86 4.10 -3.82
C SER A 57 -10.43 4.04 -2.36
N LEU A 58 -11.36 3.70 -1.48
CA LEU A 58 -11.05 3.42 -0.07
C LEU A 58 -11.41 1.96 0.23
N GLY A 59 -10.49 1.26 0.85
CA GLY A 59 -10.66 -0.15 1.18
C GLY A 59 -11.85 -0.40 2.10
N ILE A 60 -12.44 -1.57 1.97
CA ILE A 60 -13.46 -2.12 2.86
C ILE A 60 -12.78 -3.18 3.73
N GLY A 61 -12.52 -2.85 4.98
CA GLY A 61 -11.86 -3.76 5.93
C GLY A 61 -12.84 -4.67 6.68
N GLU A 62 -12.71 -4.68 7.99
CA GLU A 62 -13.50 -5.49 8.92
C GLU A 62 -15.02 -5.25 8.75
N GLY A 63 -15.79 -6.33 8.60
CA GLY A 63 -17.22 -6.31 8.33
C GLY A 63 -17.61 -6.31 6.85
N GLY A 64 -16.63 -6.15 5.94
CA GLY A 64 -16.86 -6.26 4.50
C GLY A 64 -16.96 -7.69 3.99
N VAL A 65 -17.64 -7.89 2.86
CA VAL A 65 -17.89 -9.20 2.24
C VAL A 65 -17.49 -9.18 0.76
N GLY A 66 -16.81 -10.23 0.29
CA GLY A 66 -16.31 -10.36 -1.08
C GLY A 66 -14.89 -9.82 -1.24
N VAL A 67 -14.40 -9.73 -2.48
CA VAL A 67 -13.06 -9.26 -2.85
C VAL A 67 -13.12 -8.29 -4.03
N GLY A 68 -12.11 -7.43 -4.12
CA GLY A 68 -11.95 -6.49 -5.22
C GLY A 68 -13.14 -5.54 -5.38
N PRO A 69 -13.43 -5.05 -6.60
CA PRO A 69 -14.53 -4.12 -6.85
C PRO A 69 -15.93 -4.64 -6.49
N ALA A 70 -16.09 -5.96 -6.35
CA ALA A 70 -17.34 -6.59 -5.91
C ALA A 70 -17.47 -6.64 -4.37
N ARG A 71 -16.43 -6.24 -3.63
CA ARG A 71 -16.47 -6.20 -2.17
C ARG A 71 -17.45 -5.13 -1.70
N HIS A 72 -18.37 -5.49 -0.82
CA HIS A 72 -19.39 -4.59 -0.30
C HIS A 72 -19.30 -4.42 1.22
N ALA A 73 -19.95 -3.38 1.71
CA ALA A 73 -19.85 -2.90 3.08
C ALA A 73 -20.52 -3.77 4.16
N GLY A 74 -21.01 -4.97 3.78
CA GLY A 74 -21.74 -5.85 4.68
C GLY A 74 -23.15 -5.35 5.00
N THR A 75 -23.86 -6.06 5.90
CA THR A 75 -25.23 -5.74 6.29
C THR A 75 -25.45 -5.97 7.79
N GLY A 76 -26.53 -5.43 8.35
CA GLY A 76 -26.88 -5.60 9.74
C GLY A 76 -25.82 -5.05 10.71
N ASP A 77 -25.64 -5.72 11.83
CA ASP A 77 -24.71 -5.29 12.89
C ASP A 77 -23.24 -5.57 12.54
N SER A 78 -22.99 -6.54 11.65
CA SER A 78 -21.64 -6.90 11.17
C SER A 78 -21.12 -6.00 10.05
N ARG A 79 -21.93 -5.06 9.52
CA ARG A 79 -21.50 -4.11 8.50
C ARG A 79 -20.33 -3.26 8.95
N ILE A 80 -19.54 -2.77 8.00
CA ILE A 80 -18.43 -1.85 8.31
C ILE A 80 -18.92 -0.63 9.11
N LYS A 81 -18.12 -0.17 10.05
CA LYS A 81 -18.41 1.03 10.84
C LYS A 81 -17.70 2.27 10.29
N LYS A 82 -16.65 2.06 9.52
CA LYS A 82 -15.83 3.11 8.88
C LYS A 82 -15.12 2.52 7.66
N ARG A 83 -14.86 3.32 6.63
CA ARG A 83 -13.97 2.91 5.54
C ARG A 83 -12.52 2.93 5.99
N VAL A 84 -11.67 2.15 5.36
CA VAL A 84 -10.22 2.30 5.50
C VAL A 84 -9.83 3.68 4.95
N PRO A 85 -9.00 4.45 5.65
CA PRO A 85 -8.78 5.87 5.31
C PRO A 85 -8.15 6.13 3.94
N ARG A 86 -7.44 5.16 3.39
CA ARG A 86 -6.64 5.31 2.17
C ARG A 86 -6.79 4.11 1.24
N ASN A 87 -6.37 4.30 0.01
CA ASN A 87 -6.30 3.25 -1.00
C ASN A 87 -5.32 2.13 -0.57
N ALA A 88 -5.62 0.89 -0.94
CA ALA A 88 -4.74 -0.25 -0.73
C ALA A 88 -3.45 -0.06 -1.56
N SER A 89 -2.32 0.11 -0.87
CA SER A 89 -1.04 0.37 -1.51
C SER A 89 -0.59 -0.81 -2.37
N ALA A 90 -0.03 -0.53 -3.54
CA ALA A 90 0.64 -1.54 -4.35
C ALA A 90 1.78 -2.22 -3.59
N LEU A 91 1.95 -3.52 -3.79
CA LEU A 91 2.99 -4.34 -3.14
C LEU A 91 4.24 -4.54 -4.00
N TRP A 92 4.22 -4.04 -5.25
CA TRP A 92 5.28 -4.28 -6.23
C TRP A 92 6.64 -3.77 -5.78
N ASN A 93 7.62 -4.67 -5.84
CA ASN A 93 9.04 -4.40 -5.57
C ASN A 93 9.38 -3.92 -4.15
N LEU A 94 8.47 -4.08 -3.17
CA LEU A 94 8.73 -3.65 -1.78
C LEU A 94 9.89 -4.40 -1.11
N GLY A 95 10.35 -5.51 -1.68
CA GLY A 95 11.57 -6.20 -1.25
C GLY A 95 12.88 -5.55 -1.73
N ALA A 96 12.83 -4.44 -2.48
CA ALA A 96 14.02 -3.72 -2.90
C ALA A 96 14.65 -2.96 -1.72
N LYS A 97 15.99 -3.02 -1.62
CA LYS A 97 16.79 -2.38 -0.56
C LYS A 97 16.62 -0.86 -0.50
N ALA A 98 16.26 -0.25 -1.61
CA ALA A 98 16.05 1.19 -1.69
C ALA A 98 14.78 1.66 -0.98
N PHE A 99 13.83 0.77 -0.64
CA PHE A 99 12.68 1.17 0.17
C PHE A 99 13.09 1.28 1.65
N THR A 100 13.15 2.51 2.13
CA THR A 100 13.50 2.84 3.52
C THR A 100 12.33 3.45 4.28
N VAL A 101 11.26 3.83 3.58
CA VAL A 101 10.05 4.43 4.17
C VAL A 101 8.80 3.84 3.50
N LEU A 102 7.81 3.45 4.31
CA LEU A 102 6.58 2.83 3.87
C LEU A 102 5.34 3.58 4.39
N PHE A 103 4.16 3.18 3.91
CA PHE A 103 2.88 3.88 3.99
C PHE A 103 2.86 5.19 3.20
N HIS A 104 1.66 5.72 2.95
CA HIS A 104 1.46 6.97 2.20
C HIS A 104 1.97 8.21 2.95
N ASP A 105 1.99 8.16 4.29
CA ASP A 105 2.45 9.23 5.19
C ASP A 105 3.87 9.01 5.74
N GLY A 106 4.48 7.86 5.41
CA GLY A 106 5.82 7.52 5.89
C GLY A 106 5.90 7.27 7.39
N ARG A 107 4.80 6.83 8.02
CA ARG A 107 4.76 6.52 9.45
C ARG A 107 5.60 5.31 9.86
N LEU A 108 6.22 4.65 8.90
CA LEU A 108 7.19 3.60 9.13
C LEU A 108 8.42 3.86 8.27
N ALA A 109 9.57 3.98 8.92
CA ALA A 109 10.85 4.23 8.27
C ALA A 109 11.99 3.53 9.01
N ILE A 110 13.05 3.19 8.28
CA ILE A 110 14.33 2.81 8.89
C ILE A 110 14.86 4.05 9.63
N ALA A 111 15.29 3.88 10.87
CA ALA A 111 15.79 4.96 11.70
C ALA A 111 16.80 4.45 12.73
N ASP A 112 18.06 4.85 12.56
CA ASP A 112 19.17 4.41 13.43
C ASP A 112 19.09 4.97 14.86
N ASP A 113 18.26 5.99 15.08
CA ASP A 113 18.04 6.60 16.40
C ASP A 113 17.15 5.75 17.32
N PHE A 114 16.53 4.69 16.79
CA PHE A 114 15.68 3.78 17.55
C PHE A 114 16.41 2.44 17.77
N ASP A 115 16.38 1.93 18.99
CA ASP A 115 17.06 0.67 19.38
C ASP A 115 16.62 -0.54 18.53
N ASN A 116 15.40 -0.51 18.01
CA ASN A 116 14.84 -1.53 17.12
C ASN A 116 15.11 -1.28 15.63
N GLY A 117 15.78 -0.15 15.28
CA GLY A 117 16.12 0.23 13.90
C GLY A 117 14.99 0.84 13.09
N PHE A 118 13.81 1.10 13.67
CA PHE A 118 12.64 1.58 12.93
C PHE A 118 11.87 2.67 13.70
N ASN A 119 11.54 3.76 13.02
CA ASN A 119 10.53 4.70 13.48
C ASN A 119 9.15 4.18 13.08
N THR A 120 8.26 3.97 14.05
CA THR A 120 6.92 3.39 13.83
C THR A 120 5.91 3.97 14.81
N PRO A 121 4.58 3.83 14.55
CA PRO A 121 3.54 4.20 15.51
C PRO A 121 3.55 3.41 16.83
N ALA A 122 4.36 2.36 16.92
CA ALA A 122 4.52 1.56 18.14
C ALA A 122 5.65 2.08 19.04
N GLU A 123 6.51 2.97 18.50
CA GLU A 123 7.63 3.55 19.24
C GLU A 123 8.47 2.46 19.96
N GLU A 124 8.73 2.58 21.25
CA GLU A 124 9.46 1.61 22.08
C GLU A 124 8.74 0.26 22.25
N TRP A 125 7.46 0.18 21.90
CA TRP A 125 6.65 -1.05 22.00
C TRP A 125 6.76 -1.96 20.75
N LEU A 126 7.56 -1.56 19.75
CA LEU A 126 7.77 -2.40 18.57
C LEU A 126 8.48 -3.71 18.97
N PRO A 127 7.97 -4.89 18.55
CA PRO A 127 8.61 -6.16 18.85
C PRO A 127 10.05 -6.25 18.35
N HIS A 128 10.94 -6.85 19.15
CA HIS A 128 12.29 -7.16 18.72
C HIS A 128 12.32 -8.30 17.68
N GLY A 129 13.41 -8.38 16.89
CA GLY A 129 13.65 -9.46 15.93
C GLY A 129 13.01 -9.22 14.56
N LEU A 130 12.55 -8.01 14.27
CA LEU A 130 12.22 -7.59 12.91
C LEU A 130 13.50 -7.25 12.16
N GLU A 131 13.67 -7.82 10.95
CA GLU A 131 14.90 -7.71 10.16
C GLU A 131 14.74 -6.68 9.01
N THR A 132 13.50 -6.48 8.54
CA THR A 132 13.23 -5.66 7.36
C THR A 132 12.13 -4.62 7.60
N VAL A 133 12.22 -3.49 6.89
CA VAL A 133 11.16 -2.48 6.90
C VAL A 133 9.82 -3.04 6.41
N LEU A 134 9.86 -4.03 5.51
CA LEU A 134 8.68 -4.69 4.98
C LEU A 134 8.06 -5.64 6.01
N GLY A 135 8.86 -6.42 6.74
CA GLY A 135 8.39 -7.28 7.84
C GLY A 135 7.78 -6.46 8.97
N THR A 136 8.42 -5.33 9.29
CA THR A 136 7.91 -4.37 10.26
C THR A 136 6.55 -3.80 9.80
N GLN A 137 6.43 -3.41 8.53
CA GLN A 137 5.16 -2.90 8.00
C GLN A 137 4.05 -3.95 8.02
N ALA A 138 4.36 -5.21 7.73
CA ALA A 138 3.37 -6.28 7.58
C ALA A 138 2.58 -6.59 8.87
N ILE A 139 3.10 -6.23 10.05
CA ILE A 139 2.42 -6.47 11.34
C ILE A 139 1.47 -5.34 11.79
N PHE A 140 1.46 -4.18 11.11
CA PHE A 140 0.61 -3.05 11.51
C PHE A 140 -0.86 -3.17 11.08
N PRO A 141 -1.23 -3.66 9.87
CA PRO A 141 -2.65 -3.77 9.49
C PRO A 141 -3.49 -4.60 10.48
N MET A 142 -2.88 -5.61 11.12
CA MET A 142 -3.54 -6.45 12.14
C MET A 142 -3.92 -5.67 13.40
N THR A 143 -3.31 -4.50 13.62
CA THR A 143 -3.60 -3.60 14.75
C THR A 143 -4.56 -2.47 14.37
N ALA A 144 -4.99 -2.39 13.13
CA ALA A 144 -5.89 -1.34 12.68
C ALA A 144 -7.35 -1.78 12.84
N GLN A 145 -8.09 -1.04 13.67
CA GLN A 145 -9.48 -1.39 14.07
C GLN A 145 -10.38 -1.69 12.88
N PHE A 146 -10.39 -0.80 11.88
CA PHE A 146 -11.30 -0.90 10.73
C PHE A 146 -10.71 -1.66 9.54
N GLU A 147 -9.44 -2.09 9.65
CA GLU A 147 -8.79 -2.95 8.65
C GLU A 147 -8.93 -4.42 9.03
N MET A 148 -8.29 -4.86 10.12
CA MET A 148 -8.21 -6.27 10.48
C MET A 148 -8.52 -6.58 11.96
N ALA A 149 -8.38 -5.64 12.90
CA ALA A 149 -8.52 -5.93 14.33
C ALA A 149 -9.98 -6.13 14.77
N GLY A 150 -10.93 -5.41 14.18
CA GLY A 150 -12.33 -5.41 14.60
C GLY A 150 -12.64 -4.37 15.68
N ASN A 151 -13.90 -4.33 16.12
CA ASN A 151 -14.33 -3.33 17.09
C ASN A 151 -14.12 -3.80 18.54
N PRO A 152 -13.94 -2.87 19.48
CA PRO A 152 -13.87 -3.21 20.91
C PRO A 152 -15.03 -4.10 21.35
N LYS A 153 -14.76 -5.13 22.15
CA LYS A 153 -15.67 -6.15 22.65
C LYS A 153 -16.11 -7.25 21.65
N GLU A 154 -15.69 -7.20 20.40
CA GLU A 154 -16.00 -8.26 19.43
C GLU A 154 -15.08 -9.47 19.57
N ASN A 155 -13.81 -9.23 19.90
CA ASN A 155 -12.79 -10.27 20.00
C ASN A 155 -11.63 -9.84 20.91
N GLU A 156 -10.74 -10.80 21.23
CA GLU A 156 -9.59 -10.58 22.11
C GLU A 156 -8.53 -9.64 21.51
N VAL A 157 -8.38 -9.60 20.18
CA VAL A 157 -7.43 -8.71 19.48
C VAL A 157 -7.87 -7.25 19.63
N ALA A 158 -9.14 -6.97 19.34
CA ALA A 158 -9.69 -5.63 19.47
C ALA A 158 -9.74 -5.18 20.95
N GLY A 159 -9.94 -6.11 21.88
CA GLY A 159 -9.86 -5.84 23.32
C GLY A 159 -8.47 -5.43 23.76
N ALA A 160 -7.45 -6.17 23.34
CA ALA A 160 -6.05 -5.88 23.64
C ALA A 160 -5.59 -4.55 23.01
N LEU A 161 -5.98 -4.29 21.76
CA LEU A 161 -5.66 -3.05 21.05
C LEU A 161 -6.15 -1.79 21.79
N HIS A 162 -7.28 -1.90 22.50
CA HIS A 162 -7.83 -0.78 23.26
C HIS A 162 -6.87 -0.32 24.37
N ASP A 163 -6.13 -1.25 24.95
CA ASP A 163 -5.19 -0.95 26.02
C ASP A 163 -3.82 -0.52 25.48
N ARG A 164 -3.21 -1.35 24.64
CA ARG A 164 -1.87 -1.11 24.06
C ARG A 164 -1.71 -1.85 22.73
N ILE A 165 -1.04 -1.21 21.78
CA ILE A 165 -0.79 -1.79 20.45
C ILE A 165 0.03 -3.10 20.52
N ASP A 166 1.04 -3.17 21.37
CA ASP A 166 1.92 -4.32 21.52
C ASP A 166 1.22 -5.55 22.14
N ALA A 167 0.10 -5.37 22.87
CA ALA A 167 -0.67 -6.46 23.42
C ALA A 167 -1.39 -7.33 22.35
N VAL A 168 -1.56 -6.80 21.14
CA VAL A 168 -2.18 -7.51 20.00
C VAL A 168 -1.29 -8.64 19.48
N TRP A 169 -0.03 -8.37 19.31
CA TRP A 169 0.89 -9.25 18.59
C TRP A 169 1.13 -10.62 19.26
N PRO A 170 1.29 -10.72 20.59
CA PRO A 170 1.39 -12.03 21.25
C PRO A 170 0.15 -12.90 21.07
N ILE A 171 -1.05 -12.30 21.01
CA ILE A 171 -2.30 -13.03 20.77
C ILE A 171 -2.29 -13.64 19.37
N LEU A 172 -1.93 -12.85 18.35
CA LEU A 172 -1.87 -13.31 16.97
C LEU A 172 -0.79 -14.37 16.76
N ALA A 173 0.40 -14.18 17.33
CA ALA A 173 1.47 -15.18 17.30
C ALA A 173 1.01 -16.50 17.94
N LYS A 174 0.32 -16.44 19.07
CA LYS A 174 -0.25 -17.63 19.73
C LYS A 174 -1.27 -18.34 18.86
N ARG A 175 -2.17 -17.60 18.17
CA ARG A 175 -3.16 -18.19 17.26
C ARG A 175 -2.50 -18.99 16.13
N VAL A 176 -1.38 -18.50 15.57
CA VAL A 176 -0.63 -19.16 14.51
C VAL A 176 0.11 -20.38 15.03
N ARG A 177 0.91 -20.23 16.08
CA ARG A 177 1.82 -21.29 16.57
C ARG A 177 1.13 -22.51 17.16
N VAL A 178 -0.11 -22.36 17.64
CA VAL A 178 -0.90 -23.51 18.15
C VAL A 178 -1.48 -24.40 17.05
N ILE A 179 -1.41 -23.94 15.78
CA ILE A 179 -1.78 -24.76 14.63
C ILE A 179 -0.58 -25.64 14.28
N PRO A 180 -0.67 -26.98 14.38
CA PRO A 180 0.50 -27.86 14.28
C PRO A 180 1.27 -27.71 12.96
N GLU A 181 0.56 -27.50 11.84
CA GLU A 181 1.18 -27.30 10.52
C GLU A 181 2.04 -26.03 10.49
N TYR A 182 1.54 -24.90 11.01
CA TYR A 182 2.32 -23.67 11.12
C TYR A 182 3.50 -23.82 12.08
N GLY A 183 3.26 -24.34 13.30
CA GLY A 183 4.32 -24.54 14.29
C GLY A 183 5.50 -25.33 13.71
N LYS A 184 5.20 -26.46 13.03
CA LYS A 184 6.20 -27.27 12.35
C LYS A 184 6.97 -26.47 11.27
N MET A 185 6.25 -25.75 10.39
CA MET A 185 6.88 -24.98 9.31
C MET A 185 7.84 -23.91 9.85
N PHE A 186 7.49 -23.23 10.93
CA PHE A 186 8.37 -22.22 11.55
C PHE A 186 9.62 -22.85 12.15
N VAL A 187 9.51 -23.95 12.90
CA VAL A 187 10.64 -24.70 13.48
C VAL A 187 11.60 -25.18 12.39
N GLU A 188 11.08 -25.65 11.26
CA GLU A 188 11.91 -26.13 10.14
C GLU A 188 12.57 -25.01 9.33
N THR A 189 12.15 -23.74 9.51
CA THR A 189 12.52 -22.66 8.57
C THR A 189 13.27 -21.50 9.22
N PHE A 190 13.01 -21.21 10.50
CA PHE A 190 13.60 -20.06 11.18
C PHE A 190 14.66 -20.49 12.17
N ASP A 191 15.86 -19.93 12.05
CA ASP A 191 16.93 -20.13 13.02
C ASP A 191 16.50 -19.57 14.39
N GLY A 192 16.80 -20.32 15.45
CA GLY A 192 16.43 -19.94 16.82
C GLY A 192 14.96 -20.19 17.20
N VAL A 193 14.20 -20.88 16.33
CA VAL A 193 12.86 -21.40 16.63
C VAL A 193 12.97 -22.91 16.81
N ASP A 194 13.19 -23.36 18.05
CA ASP A 194 13.37 -24.78 18.38
C ASP A 194 12.05 -25.49 18.67
N SER A 195 11.03 -24.72 19.01
CA SER A 195 9.67 -25.20 19.30
C SER A 195 8.60 -24.22 18.78
N PRO A 196 7.33 -24.65 18.59
CA PRO A 196 6.28 -23.74 18.18
C PRO A 196 6.07 -22.55 19.15
N GLU A 197 6.40 -22.72 20.43
CA GLU A 197 6.29 -21.69 21.46
C GLU A 197 7.22 -20.50 21.22
N ASP A 198 8.32 -20.71 20.50
CA ASP A 198 9.31 -19.66 20.19
C ASP A 198 8.84 -18.74 19.03
N VAL A 199 7.78 -19.12 18.33
CA VAL A 199 7.23 -18.32 17.23
C VAL A 199 6.64 -17.01 17.76
N THR A 200 7.19 -15.90 17.30
CA THR A 200 6.76 -14.53 17.63
C THR A 200 6.11 -13.85 16.42
N ILE A 201 5.54 -12.67 16.65
CA ILE A 201 4.99 -11.85 15.56
C ILE A 201 6.07 -11.40 14.58
N SER A 202 7.32 -11.24 15.03
CA SER A 202 8.44 -10.87 14.15
C SER A 202 8.73 -11.96 13.12
N HIS A 203 8.72 -13.24 13.51
CA HIS A 203 8.82 -14.35 12.56
C HIS A 203 7.66 -14.35 11.54
N ILE A 204 6.44 -14.03 11.98
CA ILE A 204 5.27 -13.89 11.10
C ILE A 204 5.46 -12.72 10.14
N GLY A 205 5.91 -11.56 10.62
CA GLY A 205 6.21 -10.39 9.81
C GLY A 205 7.26 -10.66 8.74
N GLU A 206 8.36 -11.32 9.10
CA GLU A 206 9.43 -11.67 8.15
C GLU A 206 9.00 -12.76 7.15
N ALA A 207 8.13 -13.69 7.54
CA ALA A 207 7.53 -14.62 6.58
C ALA A 207 6.64 -13.91 5.57
N LEU A 208 5.80 -12.96 6.02
CA LEU A 208 4.97 -12.12 5.14
C LEU A 208 5.84 -11.26 4.21
N ALA A 209 6.92 -10.66 4.74
CA ALA A 209 7.87 -9.89 3.94
C ALA A 209 8.52 -10.75 2.85
N ALA A 210 8.95 -11.97 3.19
CA ALA A 210 9.54 -12.89 2.23
C ALA A 210 8.55 -13.24 1.09
N PHE A 211 7.29 -13.48 1.43
CA PHE A 211 6.25 -13.72 0.42
C PHE A 211 6.03 -12.49 -0.46
N ILE A 212 5.79 -11.32 0.13
CA ILE A 212 5.53 -10.09 -0.62
C ILE A 212 6.71 -9.76 -1.54
N ALA A 213 7.94 -9.88 -1.03
CA ALA A 213 9.15 -9.56 -1.77
C ALA A 213 9.43 -10.49 -2.95
N LEU A 214 9.10 -11.78 -2.85
CA LEU A 214 9.29 -12.74 -3.94
C LEU A 214 8.10 -12.75 -4.90
N GLU A 215 6.87 -12.69 -4.39
CA GLU A 215 5.65 -12.79 -5.19
C GLU A 215 5.40 -11.54 -6.03
N PHE A 216 5.60 -10.36 -5.44
CA PHE A 216 5.36 -9.08 -6.09
C PHE A 216 6.65 -8.42 -6.60
N ARG A 217 7.65 -9.23 -6.96
CA ARG A 217 8.85 -8.76 -7.62
C ARG A 217 8.63 -8.66 -9.12
N SER A 218 8.99 -7.51 -9.71
CA SER A 218 8.82 -7.25 -11.14
C SER A 218 9.91 -6.30 -11.63
N ASN A 219 10.85 -6.85 -12.42
CA ASN A 219 11.94 -6.14 -13.08
C ASN A 219 12.14 -6.65 -14.52
N ASP A 220 11.03 -7.02 -15.17
CA ASP A 220 10.97 -7.65 -16.48
C ASP A 220 9.92 -6.99 -17.41
N SER A 221 9.65 -5.71 -17.20
CA SER A 221 8.77 -4.92 -18.04
C SER A 221 9.43 -4.56 -19.39
N PRO A 222 8.65 -4.13 -20.39
CA PRO A 222 9.21 -3.56 -21.61
C PRO A 222 10.20 -2.41 -21.36
N PHE A 223 9.96 -1.60 -20.32
CA PHE A 223 10.89 -0.54 -19.94
C PHE A 223 12.21 -1.10 -19.35
N ASP A 224 12.16 -2.21 -18.60
CA ASP A 224 13.39 -2.87 -18.11
C ASP A 224 14.22 -3.43 -19.26
N ASP A 225 13.59 -4.06 -20.24
CA ASP A 225 14.28 -4.54 -21.45
C ASP A 225 14.91 -3.39 -22.23
N PHE A 226 14.22 -2.23 -22.31
CA PHE A 226 14.74 -1.03 -22.94
C PHE A 226 15.97 -0.48 -22.19
N LEU A 227 15.91 -0.40 -20.86
CA LEU A 227 17.05 -0.01 -20.02
C LEU A 227 18.23 -0.99 -20.16
N GLY A 228 17.94 -2.27 -20.37
CA GLY A 228 18.92 -3.32 -20.69
C GLY A 228 19.51 -3.26 -22.09
N GLY A 229 19.16 -2.25 -22.90
CA GLY A 229 19.71 -2.00 -24.24
C GLY A 229 18.86 -2.50 -25.41
N SER A 230 17.65 -3.04 -25.16
CA SER A 230 16.73 -3.44 -26.23
C SER A 230 15.86 -2.25 -26.68
N GLU A 231 16.35 -1.46 -27.62
CA GLU A 231 15.60 -0.30 -28.14
C GLU A 231 14.22 -0.67 -28.73
N ALA A 232 14.08 -1.88 -29.26
CA ALA A 232 12.82 -2.38 -29.82
C ALA A 232 11.78 -2.80 -28.76
N ALA A 233 12.15 -2.85 -27.49
CA ALA A 233 11.25 -3.25 -26.41
C ALA A 233 10.11 -2.26 -26.18
N LEU A 234 10.32 -0.98 -26.48
CA LEU A 234 9.30 0.05 -26.44
C LEU A 234 8.76 0.36 -27.85
N THR A 235 7.45 0.48 -27.98
CA THR A 235 6.84 1.02 -29.19
C THR A 235 7.26 2.48 -29.41
N PRO A 236 7.15 3.02 -30.64
CA PRO A 236 7.44 4.44 -30.88
C PRO A 236 6.69 5.38 -29.90
N ARG A 237 5.41 5.13 -29.68
CA ARG A 237 4.58 5.96 -28.78
C ARG A 237 4.99 5.84 -27.31
N GLN A 238 5.38 4.65 -26.85
CA GLN A 238 5.94 4.46 -25.50
C GLN A 238 7.29 5.19 -25.33
N ARG A 239 8.12 5.24 -26.36
CA ARG A 239 9.37 6.05 -26.35
C ARG A 239 9.07 7.55 -26.28
N ASP A 240 8.08 8.03 -27.02
CA ASP A 240 7.63 9.43 -26.93
C ASP A 240 7.12 9.74 -25.52
N GLY A 241 6.34 8.84 -24.92
CA GLY A 241 5.88 8.94 -23.52
C GLY A 241 7.04 8.97 -22.52
N ALA A 242 8.05 8.10 -22.70
CA ALA A 242 9.27 8.11 -21.88
C ALA A 242 10.02 9.43 -22.01
N ALA A 243 10.20 9.94 -23.23
CA ALA A 243 10.85 11.24 -23.47
C ALA A 243 10.09 12.40 -22.82
N LEU A 244 8.75 12.37 -22.82
CA LEU A 244 7.92 13.35 -22.11
C LEU A 244 8.11 13.22 -20.60
N PHE A 245 8.09 12.01 -20.06
CA PHE A 245 8.21 11.72 -18.62
C PHE A 245 9.53 12.24 -18.04
N TYR A 246 10.66 11.97 -18.73
CA TYR A 246 11.99 12.42 -18.33
C TYR A 246 12.34 13.84 -18.80
N GLY A 247 11.44 14.48 -19.55
CA GLY A 247 11.64 15.81 -20.14
C GLY A 247 10.51 16.77 -19.83
N LYS A 248 9.76 17.17 -20.84
CA LYS A 248 8.75 18.25 -20.82
C LYS A 248 7.71 18.09 -19.70
N ALA A 249 7.28 16.86 -19.42
CA ALA A 249 6.25 16.61 -18.39
C ALA A 249 6.81 16.71 -16.96
N GLY A 250 8.12 16.55 -16.75
CA GLY A 250 8.80 16.71 -15.47
C GLY A 250 8.48 15.63 -14.44
N CYS A 251 7.89 14.50 -14.83
CA CYS A 251 7.50 13.43 -13.92
C CYS A 251 8.69 12.85 -13.15
N ALA A 252 9.84 12.72 -13.83
CA ALA A 252 11.08 12.19 -13.26
C ALA A 252 11.71 13.10 -12.18
N GLU A 253 11.19 14.31 -11.94
CA GLU A 253 11.65 15.17 -10.84
C GLU A 253 11.33 14.53 -9.47
N CYS A 254 10.22 13.78 -9.37
CA CYS A 254 9.80 13.04 -8.20
C CYS A 254 9.83 11.52 -8.44
N HIS A 255 9.37 11.05 -9.61
CA HIS A 255 9.39 9.64 -9.98
C HIS A 255 10.72 9.25 -10.62
N SER A 256 11.80 9.29 -9.83
CA SER A 256 13.19 9.10 -10.27
C SER A 256 13.75 7.73 -9.85
N GLY A 257 14.94 7.42 -10.40
CA GLY A 257 15.64 6.17 -10.09
C GLY A 257 14.97 4.92 -10.66
N PRO A 258 15.55 3.73 -10.41
CA PRO A 258 15.06 2.48 -11.00
C PRO A 258 13.70 2.03 -10.49
N LEU A 259 13.29 2.48 -9.31
CA LEU A 259 11.95 2.24 -8.74
C LEU A 259 10.93 3.33 -9.10
N LEU A 260 11.33 4.37 -9.83
CA LEU A 260 10.48 5.49 -10.23
C LEU A 260 9.79 6.15 -9.02
N THR A 261 10.59 6.46 -7.99
CA THR A 261 10.18 7.16 -6.77
C THR A 261 11.38 7.79 -6.08
N ASP A 262 11.24 9.01 -5.61
CA ASP A 262 12.21 9.68 -4.73
C ASP A 262 11.95 9.39 -3.25
N GLN A 263 10.84 8.69 -2.92
CA GLN A 263 10.31 8.40 -1.59
C GLN A 263 10.10 9.64 -0.71
N LYS A 264 10.15 10.84 -1.28
CA LYS A 264 9.85 12.10 -0.58
C LYS A 264 8.35 12.37 -0.53
N PHE A 265 7.99 13.47 0.11
CA PHE A 265 6.60 13.82 0.39
C PHE A 265 6.22 15.10 -0.33
N HIS A 266 5.13 15.05 -1.10
CA HIS A 266 4.64 16.14 -1.93
C HIS A 266 3.16 16.40 -1.72
N ALA A 267 2.74 17.66 -1.84
CA ALA A 267 1.36 18.10 -1.71
C ALA A 267 0.77 18.39 -3.09
N LEU A 268 -0.05 17.49 -3.58
CA LEU A 268 -0.64 17.54 -4.91
C LEU A 268 -2.12 17.96 -4.91
N ALA A 269 -2.71 18.22 -3.76
CA ALA A 269 -4.14 18.46 -3.61
C ALA A 269 -5.02 17.39 -4.32
N VAL A 270 -4.67 16.11 -4.19
CA VAL A 270 -5.53 15.01 -4.63
C VAL A 270 -6.87 15.12 -3.90
N PRO A 271 -8.03 15.14 -4.62
CA PRO A 271 -9.34 15.44 -4.03
C PRO A 271 -9.59 14.69 -2.71
N PRO A 272 -9.85 15.41 -1.60
CA PRO A 272 -10.01 14.78 -0.29
C PRO A 272 -11.42 14.22 -0.10
N PHE A 273 -11.52 12.99 0.37
CA PHE A 273 -12.77 12.35 0.80
C PHE A 273 -12.48 11.17 1.73
N GLY A 274 -13.53 10.65 2.35
CA GLY A 274 -13.44 9.55 3.31
C GLY A 274 -12.98 10.00 4.69
N PRO A 275 -12.73 9.04 5.59
CA PRO A 275 -12.44 9.34 6.99
C PRO A 275 -11.08 10.00 7.22
N GLY A 276 -10.11 9.82 6.30
CA GLY A 276 -8.76 10.30 6.44
C GLY A 276 -8.00 9.77 7.66
N ARG A 277 -6.75 10.22 7.82
CA ARG A 277 -5.95 10.04 9.04
C ARG A 277 -5.60 11.41 9.60
N THR A 278 -6.18 11.71 10.75
CA THR A 278 -5.94 12.96 11.48
C THR A 278 -4.81 12.80 12.48
N ARG A 279 -4.30 13.92 12.98
CA ARG A 279 -3.46 13.92 14.18
C ARG A 279 -4.28 13.52 15.41
N ARG A 280 -3.58 13.02 16.44
CA ARG A 280 -4.18 12.79 17.75
C ARG A 280 -4.81 14.11 18.24
N PHE A 281 -6.05 14.03 18.73
CA PHE A 281 -6.86 15.16 19.18
C PHE A 281 -7.37 16.13 18.08
N ASP A 282 -7.19 15.84 16.79
CA ASP A 282 -7.84 16.59 15.73
C ASP A 282 -9.31 16.16 15.64
N PRO A 283 -10.27 17.06 15.88
CA PRO A 283 -11.69 16.72 15.88
C PRO A 283 -12.25 16.56 14.45
N TYR A 284 -11.49 16.97 13.43
CA TYR A 284 -11.97 16.99 12.05
C TYR A 284 -11.64 15.69 11.32
N THR A 285 -12.62 15.17 10.59
CA THR A 285 -12.42 14.04 9.66
C THR A 285 -11.71 14.56 8.42
N ARG A 286 -10.40 14.36 8.33
CA ARG A 286 -9.56 14.78 7.20
C ARG A 286 -8.28 13.96 7.15
N ASP A 287 -7.62 13.92 6.02
CA ASP A 287 -6.28 13.33 5.90
C ASP A 287 -5.22 14.42 5.87
N VAL A 288 -4.42 14.49 6.91
CA VAL A 288 -3.36 15.50 7.03
C VAL A 288 -2.02 15.05 6.46
N GLY A 289 -1.94 13.83 5.90
CA GLY A 289 -0.74 13.28 5.30
C GLY A 289 0.42 13.16 6.29
N ARG A 290 1.62 13.52 5.85
CA ARG A 290 2.87 13.46 6.62
C ARG A 290 2.80 14.23 7.94
N MET A 291 2.06 15.33 7.99
CA MET A 291 1.89 16.11 9.22
C MET A 291 1.33 15.25 10.38
N GLY A 292 0.59 14.18 10.09
CA GLY A 292 0.11 13.25 11.11
C GLY A 292 1.22 12.54 11.89
N GLU A 293 2.41 12.47 11.32
CA GLU A 293 3.58 11.78 11.89
C GLU A 293 4.65 12.75 12.39
N THR A 294 4.78 13.93 11.76
CA THR A 294 5.84 14.88 12.11
C THR A 294 5.39 16.02 13.03
N ASP A 295 4.08 16.25 13.15
CA ASP A 295 3.48 17.43 13.77
C ASP A 295 3.96 18.77 13.18
N ASP A 296 4.66 18.74 12.03
CA ASP A 296 5.09 19.94 11.32
C ASP A 296 4.00 20.40 10.34
N LEU A 297 3.56 21.65 10.47
CA LEU A 297 2.61 22.28 9.56
C LEU A 297 3.13 22.35 8.11
N ALA A 298 4.44 22.36 7.89
CA ALA A 298 5.02 22.32 6.55
C ALA A 298 4.70 21.01 5.82
N ASP A 299 4.48 19.94 6.56
CA ASP A 299 4.15 18.60 6.04
C ASP A 299 2.65 18.37 5.84
N ALA A 300 1.81 19.38 6.07
CA ALA A 300 0.37 19.25 5.88
C ALA A 300 0.01 18.86 4.44
N TYR A 301 -0.79 17.78 4.31
CA TYR A 301 -1.30 17.22 3.05
C TYR A 301 -0.23 16.69 2.09
N ARG A 302 0.98 16.42 2.61
CA ARG A 302 2.05 15.78 1.86
C ARG A 302 1.93 14.27 1.96
N PHE A 303 2.09 13.59 0.83
CA PHE A 303 2.08 12.14 0.72
C PHE A 303 3.33 11.66 0.01
N ARG A 304 3.78 10.45 0.37
CA ARG A 304 4.98 9.85 -0.21
C ARG A 304 4.78 9.57 -1.69
N THR A 305 5.77 9.91 -2.51
CA THR A 305 5.83 9.51 -3.93
C THR A 305 5.80 7.99 -4.05
N PRO A 306 4.76 7.38 -4.64
CA PRO A 306 4.74 5.94 -4.86
C PRO A 306 5.68 5.54 -5.99
N SER A 307 6.14 4.27 -5.99
CA SER A 307 6.75 3.67 -7.17
C SER A 307 5.71 3.57 -8.30
N LEU A 308 6.16 3.77 -9.53
CA LEU A 308 5.30 3.60 -10.72
C LEU A 308 5.46 2.23 -11.39
N ARG A 309 6.27 1.33 -10.82
CA ARG A 309 6.39 -0.04 -11.31
C ARG A 309 5.03 -0.74 -11.22
N ASN A 310 4.58 -1.31 -12.34
CA ASN A 310 3.27 -1.96 -12.47
C ASN A 310 2.06 -1.05 -12.19
N VAL A 311 2.22 0.28 -12.28
CA VAL A 311 1.16 1.23 -11.92
C VAL A 311 -0.13 1.02 -12.72
N ALA A 312 -0.06 0.60 -13.98
CA ALA A 312 -1.22 0.34 -14.82
C ALA A 312 -2.13 -0.79 -14.29
N LEU A 313 -1.63 -1.64 -13.37
CA LEU A 313 -2.36 -2.78 -12.81
C LEU A 313 -3.12 -2.44 -11.51
N THR A 314 -2.94 -1.24 -10.94
CA THR A 314 -3.35 -0.93 -9.57
C THR A 314 -4.28 0.28 -9.46
N ALA A 315 -5.19 0.43 -10.43
CA ALA A 315 -6.27 1.41 -10.33
C ALA A 315 -7.18 1.12 -9.10
N PRO A 316 -7.82 2.16 -8.51
CA PRO A 316 -7.74 3.58 -8.80
C PRO A 316 -6.52 4.29 -8.18
N TYR A 317 -6.23 5.53 -8.58
CA TYR A 317 -5.00 6.25 -8.32
C TYR A 317 -5.15 7.42 -7.33
N GLY A 318 -4.03 7.78 -6.71
CA GLY A 318 -3.95 8.73 -5.60
C GLY A 318 -3.94 8.00 -4.24
N HIS A 319 -3.50 8.67 -3.17
CA HIS A 319 -3.42 8.07 -1.83
C HIS A 319 -4.77 7.58 -1.29
N ASN A 320 -5.87 8.08 -1.83
CA ASN A 320 -7.26 7.70 -1.53
C ASN A 320 -8.02 7.16 -2.75
N GLY A 321 -7.33 6.90 -3.87
CA GLY A 321 -7.95 6.36 -5.08
C GLY A 321 -8.94 7.32 -5.76
N ALA A 322 -8.66 8.63 -5.75
CA ALA A 322 -9.55 9.67 -6.29
C ALA A 322 -9.77 9.58 -7.80
N TYR A 323 -8.87 8.94 -8.53
CA TYR A 323 -8.92 8.87 -9.99
C TYR A 323 -9.00 7.42 -10.48
N PRO A 324 -10.06 7.05 -11.22
CA PRO A 324 -10.23 5.67 -11.70
C PRO A 324 -9.28 5.30 -12.84
N THR A 325 -8.64 6.28 -13.51
CA THR A 325 -7.80 6.06 -14.69
C THR A 325 -6.43 6.71 -14.57
N LEU A 326 -5.42 6.14 -15.25
CA LEU A 326 -4.09 6.75 -15.39
C LEU A 326 -4.16 8.13 -16.02
N GLU A 327 -4.96 8.32 -17.08
CA GLU A 327 -5.16 9.62 -17.69
C GLU A 327 -5.64 10.66 -16.67
N GLY A 328 -6.61 10.30 -15.83
CA GLY A 328 -7.16 11.20 -14.81
C GLY A 328 -6.10 11.66 -13.81
N ILE A 329 -5.30 10.75 -13.27
CA ILE A 329 -4.24 11.12 -12.31
C ILE A 329 -3.07 11.84 -12.99
N ILE A 330 -2.71 11.53 -14.23
CA ILE A 330 -1.72 12.27 -15.01
C ILE A 330 -2.17 13.71 -15.21
N ARG A 331 -3.42 13.94 -15.66
CA ARG A 331 -3.98 15.28 -15.83
C ARG A 331 -4.05 16.06 -14.51
N HIS A 332 -4.26 15.37 -13.40
CA HIS A 332 -4.18 15.98 -12.06
C HIS A 332 -2.75 16.47 -11.76
N HIS A 333 -1.73 15.67 -12.01
CA HIS A 333 -0.33 16.09 -11.80
C HIS A 333 0.07 17.26 -12.71
N LEU A 334 -0.50 17.36 -13.91
CA LEU A 334 -0.21 18.47 -14.83
C LEU A 334 -0.77 19.81 -14.36
N ASP A 335 -1.94 19.84 -13.70
CA ASP A 335 -2.53 21.02 -13.11
C ASP A 335 -3.47 20.64 -11.96
N PRO A 336 -2.93 20.47 -10.74
CA PRO A 336 -3.69 19.99 -9.59
C PRO A 336 -4.91 20.84 -9.26
N LEU A 337 -4.78 22.17 -9.32
CA LEU A 337 -5.87 23.07 -8.93
C LEU A 337 -7.00 23.02 -9.95
N ALA A 338 -6.68 23.06 -11.24
CA ALA A 338 -7.70 22.94 -12.29
C ALA A 338 -8.34 21.54 -12.32
N ALA A 339 -7.59 20.48 -11.98
CA ALA A 339 -8.13 19.13 -11.89
C ALA A 339 -9.03 18.97 -10.66
N LEU A 340 -8.66 19.56 -9.52
CA LEU A 340 -9.47 19.60 -8.31
C LEU A 340 -10.82 20.28 -8.56
N ASP A 341 -10.86 21.39 -9.33
CA ASP A 341 -12.09 22.10 -9.67
C ASP A 341 -13.04 21.28 -10.56
N ARG A 342 -12.51 20.33 -11.31
CA ARG A 342 -13.29 19.45 -12.20
C ARG A 342 -13.69 18.13 -11.57
N TRP A 343 -13.03 17.74 -10.48
CA TRP A 343 -13.31 16.47 -9.81
C TRP A 343 -14.71 16.47 -9.18
N ARG A 344 -15.34 15.33 -9.16
CA ARG A 344 -16.65 15.10 -8.54
C ARG A 344 -16.67 13.80 -7.74
N PRO A 345 -17.48 13.74 -6.66
CA PRO A 345 -17.63 12.56 -5.82
C PRO A 345 -17.95 11.25 -6.56
N ASP A 346 -18.67 11.31 -7.67
CA ASP A 346 -19.03 10.15 -8.48
C ASP A 346 -17.85 9.53 -9.25
N MET A 347 -16.69 10.18 -9.25
CA MET A 347 -15.44 9.62 -9.80
C MET A 347 -14.77 8.63 -8.84
N ALA A 348 -15.08 8.69 -7.56
CA ALA A 348 -14.54 7.76 -6.57
C ALA A 348 -15.28 6.41 -6.61
N ASN A 349 -14.52 5.31 -6.69
CA ASN A 349 -15.08 3.96 -6.64
C ASN A 349 -15.30 3.54 -5.18
N LEU A 350 -16.43 3.95 -4.61
CA LEU A 350 -16.83 3.64 -3.23
C LEU A 350 -18.00 2.66 -3.22
N PRO A 351 -17.86 1.45 -2.66
CA PRO A 351 -18.99 0.56 -2.43
C PRO A 351 -20.07 1.23 -1.59
N ALA A 352 -21.34 1.03 -1.96
CA ALA A 352 -22.48 1.64 -1.29
C ALA A 352 -22.50 1.34 0.23
N ALA A 353 -22.56 2.40 1.02
CA ALA A 353 -22.70 2.37 2.47
C ALA A 353 -23.49 3.59 2.94
N PRO A 354 -24.84 3.58 2.81
CA PRO A 354 -25.68 4.77 3.04
C PRO A 354 -25.48 5.43 4.40
N TRP A 355 -25.08 4.66 5.41
CA TRP A 355 -24.80 5.15 6.77
C TRP A 355 -23.45 5.90 6.88
N LEU A 356 -22.59 5.87 5.84
CA LEU A 356 -21.30 6.57 5.77
C LEU A 356 -21.30 7.73 4.78
N GLU A 357 -22.29 7.84 3.90
CA GLU A 357 -22.32 8.84 2.81
C GLU A 357 -22.13 10.28 3.31
N ALA A 358 -22.75 10.62 4.44
CA ALA A 358 -22.60 11.95 5.03
C ALA A 358 -21.17 12.23 5.54
N ILE A 359 -20.40 11.19 5.84
CA ILE A 359 -19.03 11.29 6.34
C ILE A 359 -18.04 11.24 5.18
N ASP A 360 -18.35 10.50 4.12
CA ASP A 360 -17.44 10.26 3.00
C ASP A 360 -16.99 11.56 2.32
N PHE A 361 -17.85 12.59 2.25
CA PHE A 361 -17.54 13.84 1.57
C PHE A 361 -17.56 15.09 2.45
N ILE A 362 -17.62 14.95 3.78
CA ILE A 362 -17.67 16.08 4.71
C ILE A 362 -16.50 17.05 4.53
N VAL A 363 -15.31 16.53 4.25
CA VAL A 363 -14.10 17.34 4.04
C VAL A 363 -14.14 18.06 2.67
N TRP A 364 -14.73 17.42 1.66
CA TRP A 364 -14.92 18.00 0.33
C TRP A 364 -15.87 19.21 0.38
N ASP A 365 -16.88 19.17 1.24
CA ASP A 365 -17.85 20.23 1.42
C ASP A 365 -17.37 21.34 2.37
N ASP A 366 -16.27 21.12 3.11
CA ASP A 366 -15.67 22.12 4.00
C ASP A 366 -14.82 23.13 3.21
N ARG A 367 -15.41 24.29 2.96
CA ARG A 367 -14.77 25.36 2.19
C ARG A 367 -13.47 25.87 2.80
N LEU A 368 -13.35 25.94 4.14
CA LEU A 368 -12.12 26.41 4.80
C LEU A 368 -11.02 25.39 4.70
N GLU A 369 -11.34 24.11 4.84
CA GLU A 369 -10.38 23.03 4.67
C GLU A 369 -9.90 22.95 3.22
N MET A 370 -10.81 23.08 2.24
CA MET A 370 -10.46 23.12 0.82
C MET A 370 -9.55 24.30 0.48
N GLU A 371 -9.72 25.48 1.10
CA GLU A 371 -8.79 26.60 0.94
C GLU A 371 -7.40 26.31 1.49
N ARG A 372 -7.31 25.69 2.67
CA ARG A 372 -6.03 25.26 3.27
C ARG A 372 -5.31 24.27 2.37
N PHE A 373 -6.04 23.29 1.88
CA PHE A 373 -5.57 22.25 1.01
C PHE A 373 -4.98 22.81 -0.30
N ARG A 374 -5.69 23.70 -0.98
CA ARG A 374 -5.25 24.38 -2.22
C ARG A 374 -3.93 25.15 -2.05
N ARG A 375 -3.75 25.80 -0.89
CA ARG A 375 -2.55 26.61 -0.61
C ARG A 375 -1.28 25.79 -0.40
N ARG A 376 -1.39 24.47 -0.27
CA ARG A 376 -0.26 23.57 -0.01
C ARG A 376 0.32 22.91 -1.25
N VAL A 377 -0.31 23.07 -2.42
CA VAL A 377 0.22 22.54 -3.69
C VAL A 377 1.64 23.05 -3.92
N ASP A 378 2.57 22.11 -4.09
CA ASP A 378 4.01 22.41 -4.20
C ASP A 378 4.60 22.00 -5.56
N ILE A 379 3.78 21.69 -6.54
CA ILE A 379 4.20 21.42 -7.92
C ILE A 379 3.76 22.53 -8.87
N THR A 380 4.57 22.74 -9.92
CA THR A 380 4.28 23.75 -10.95
C THR A 380 3.47 23.15 -12.09
N PRO A 381 2.34 23.76 -12.48
CA PRO A 381 1.54 23.30 -13.61
C PRO A 381 2.33 23.20 -14.92
N ARG A 382 2.06 22.15 -15.70
CA ARG A 382 2.67 21.90 -17.01
C ARG A 382 1.59 21.69 -18.06
N LYS A 383 1.87 22.12 -19.28
CA LYS A 383 0.93 22.02 -20.40
C LYS A 383 1.36 20.94 -21.37
N LEU A 384 0.51 19.96 -21.57
CA LEU A 384 0.64 18.92 -22.60
C LEU A 384 -0.61 18.90 -23.47
N THR A 385 -0.45 18.43 -24.70
CA THR A 385 -1.58 18.11 -25.58
C THR A 385 -2.22 16.78 -25.15
N ASP A 386 -3.43 16.49 -25.63
CA ASP A 386 -4.10 15.22 -25.37
C ASP A 386 -3.32 14.03 -25.93
N ASP A 387 -2.63 14.19 -27.06
CA ASP A 387 -1.78 13.17 -27.64
C ASP A 387 -0.53 12.90 -26.79
N GLU A 388 0.09 13.95 -26.24
CA GLU A 388 1.19 13.82 -25.28
C GLU A 388 0.77 13.11 -23.97
N VAL A 389 -0.44 13.41 -23.46
CA VAL A 389 -0.98 12.70 -22.30
C VAL A 389 -1.22 11.23 -22.62
N ALA A 390 -1.76 10.92 -23.78
CA ALA A 390 -1.97 9.53 -24.20
C ALA A 390 -0.63 8.77 -24.37
N ALA A 391 0.42 9.43 -24.87
CA ALA A 391 1.76 8.83 -24.94
C ALA A 391 2.33 8.53 -23.53
N LEU A 392 2.07 9.41 -22.56
CA LEU A 392 2.44 9.13 -21.16
C LEU A 392 1.68 7.92 -20.60
N VAL A 393 0.38 7.76 -20.90
CA VAL A 393 -0.39 6.57 -20.50
C VAL A 393 0.22 5.31 -21.11
N ASP A 394 0.55 5.32 -22.42
CA ASP A 394 1.20 4.20 -23.08
C ASP A 394 2.56 3.86 -22.45
N PHE A 395 3.30 4.87 -21.97
CA PHE A 395 4.54 4.64 -21.23
C PHE A 395 4.28 4.02 -19.84
N MET A 396 3.22 4.42 -19.12
CA MET A 396 2.86 3.76 -17.85
C MET A 396 2.53 2.27 -18.05
N ASP A 397 1.90 1.90 -19.16
CA ASP A 397 1.66 0.50 -19.52
C ASP A 397 2.97 -0.27 -19.71
N ALA A 398 4.00 0.37 -20.32
CA ALA A 398 5.32 -0.22 -20.51
C ALA A 398 6.10 -0.47 -19.21
N LEU A 399 5.64 0.03 -18.07
CA LEU A 399 6.19 -0.23 -16.73
C LEU A 399 5.62 -1.52 -16.09
N SER A 400 4.72 -2.23 -16.79
CA SER A 400 4.11 -3.47 -16.30
C SER A 400 4.96 -4.68 -16.68
N GLY A 401 5.44 -5.41 -15.69
CA GLY A 401 6.27 -6.59 -15.89
C GLY A 401 5.49 -7.83 -16.30
N ARG A 402 6.14 -8.73 -17.03
CA ARG A 402 5.59 -10.04 -17.42
C ARG A 402 5.35 -10.92 -16.19
N SER A 403 6.23 -10.86 -15.20
CA SER A 403 6.11 -11.57 -13.92
C SER A 403 4.84 -11.19 -13.16
N ALA A 404 4.33 -9.97 -13.35
CA ALA A 404 3.07 -9.54 -12.74
C ALA A 404 1.84 -10.34 -13.22
N GLN A 405 1.97 -11.05 -14.34
CA GLN A 405 0.89 -11.91 -14.89
C GLN A 405 1.04 -13.37 -14.50
N SER A 406 2.22 -13.78 -14.01
CA SER A 406 2.58 -15.19 -13.74
C SER A 406 3.10 -15.37 -12.32
N LEU A 407 2.46 -14.75 -11.36
CA LEU A 407 2.80 -14.76 -9.94
C LEU A 407 3.22 -16.16 -9.45
N PRO A 408 4.47 -16.35 -8.96
CA PRO A 408 5.08 -17.66 -8.82
C PRO A 408 4.47 -18.54 -7.74
N LEU A 409 3.95 -17.96 -6.65
CA LEU A 409 3.32 -18.69 -5.56
C LEU A 409 1.79 -18.66 -5.63
N GLY A 410 1.21 -17.55 -6.07
CA GLY A 410 -0.23 -17.37 -6.28
C GLY A 410 -1.08 -17.52 -5.02
N ILE A 411 -2.38 -17.74 -5.22
CA ILE A 411 -3.36 -17.94 -4.15
C ILE A 411 -3.33 -19.42 -3.71
N PRO A 412 -3.14 -19.75 -2.43
CA PRO A 412 -3.10 -21.13 -1.96
C PRO A 412 -4.48 -21.78 -2.02
N ASP A 413 -4.53 -23.10 -2.26
CA ASP A 413 -5.78 -23.85 -2.26
C ASP A 413 -6.44 -23.92 -0.89
N ARG A 414 -5.64 -24.01 0.16
CA ARG A 414 -6.04 -24.02 1.56
C ARG A 414 -5.00 -23.37 2.43
N VAL A 415 -5.40 -22.99 3.63
CA VAL A 415 -4.52 -22.52 4.69
C VAL A 415 -4.58 -23.43 5.92
N PRO A 416 -3.51 -23.52 6.72
CA PRO A 416 -3.44 -24.43 7.86
C PRO A 416 -4.50 -24.20 8.94
N SER A 417 -5.05 -23.00 9.07
CA SER A 417 -6.15 -22.73 10.01
C SER A 417 -7.48 -23.40 9.62
N GLY A 418 -7.61 -23.82 8.35
CA GLY A 418 -8.85 -24.34 7.80
C GLY A 418 -9.90 -23.27 7.50
N LEU A 419 -9.58 -21.97 7.70
CA LEU A 419 -10.47 -20.87 7.34
C LEU A 419 -10.58 -20.71 5.82
N PRO A 420 -11.70 -20.18 5.32
CA PRO A 420 -11.90 -20.03 3.88
C PRO A 420 -10.94 -18.99 3.29
N VAL A 421 -10.33 -19.35 2.15
CA VAL A 421 -9.46 -18.49 1.36
C VAL A 421 -10.30 -17.61 0.44
N ASP A 422 -10.04 -16.31 0.41
CA ASP A 422 -10.63 -15.38 -0.55
C ASP A 422 -10.04 -15.64 -1.96
N ARG A 423 -10.90 -15.83 -2.98
CA ARG A 423 -10.51 -16.19 -4.34
C ARG A 423 -11.16 -15.30 -5.40
#